data_89d5cf848ca667ab894c73660c63ee61
#
_entry.id   89d5cf848ca667ab894c73660c63ee61
#
_cell.length_a   1.000
_cell.length_b   1.000
_cell.length_c   1.000
_cell.angle_alpha   90.00
_cell.angle_beta   90.00
_cell.angle_gamma   90.00
#
_symmetry.space_group_name_H-M   'P 1'
#
loop_
_entity.id
_entity.type
_entity.pdbx_description
1 polymer ?
#
loop_
_entity_poly.entity_id
_entity_poly.type
_entity_poly.pdbx_seq_one_letter_code
_entity_poly.pdbx_strand_id
1 'polypeptide(L)'
;VASGKLYDYKLMNKIVNADGKTVKQYDSKSTDISGTLTQSQWDAIHQGMRMVVEDLHDVFGGFTGVEVSGKTGTAQQVETRPNHALFVGYAPSSNPEITIATRISSGYSSHNAAAASRNIISYYYNLESLDDLLAVKAEGVYSSASSARTD
;
A
#
# COMPACT_ATOMS: atom_id res chain seq x y z
N VAL A 1 11.79 -4.93 -0.97
CA VAL A 1 11.62 -5.71 0.26
C VAL A 1 10.91 -7.01 -0.06
N ALA A 2 9.70 -6.97 -0.61
CA ALA A 2 8.87 -8.17 -0.84
C ALA A 2 9.53 -9.24 -1.72
N SER A 3 10.33 -8.87 -2.72
CA SER A 3 10.90 -9.80 -3.72
C SER A 3 12.42 -9.85 -3.74
N GLY A 4 13.12 -9.08 -2.91
CA GLY A 4 14.57 -8.92 -2.99
C GLY A 4 15.05 -8.26 -4.29
N LYS A 5 14.18 -7.54 -5.01
CA LYS A 5 14.48 -6.88 -6.27
C LYS A 5 14.19 -5.40 -6.22
N LEU A 6 15.08 -4.60 -6.78
CA LEU A 6 14.87 -3.17 -7.04
C LEU A 6 14.50 -3.01 -8.52
N TYR A 7 13.30 -2.51 -8.79
CA TYR A 7 12.81 -2.30 -10.14
C TYR A 7 13.11 -0.88 -10.62
N ASP A 8 13.52 -0.75 -11.88
CA ASP A 8 13.64 0.55 -12.53
C ASP A 8 12.26 1.19 -12.69
N TYR A 9 12.20 2.49 -12.47
CA TYR A 9 10.96 3.24 -12.69
C TYR A 9 10.58 3.24 -14.16
N LYS A 10 9.32 2.93 -14.43
CA LYS A 10 8.73 3.13 -15.76
C LYS A 10 7.30 3.62 -15.64
N LEU A 11 6.94 4.61 -16.45
CA LEU A 11 5.57 5.12 -16.55
C LEU A 11 4.78 4.42 -17.64
N MET A 12 5.46 3.96 -18.69
CA MET A 12 4.84 3.30 -19.83
C MET A 12 5.05 1.80 -19.76
N ASN A 13 3.96 1.04 -19.88
CA ASN A 13 4.00 -0.42 -19.97
C ASN A 13 3.97 -0.88 -21.42
N LYS A 14 2.98 -0.39 -22.20
CA LYS A 14 2.82 -0.72 -23.60
C LYS A 14 2.09 0.38 -24.38
N ILE A 15 2.32 0.43 -25.67
CA ILE A 15 1.54 1.23 -26.62
C ILE A 15 0.66 0.25 -27.38
N VAL A 16 -0.61 0.57 -27.48
CA VAL A 16 -1.59 -0.19 -28.26
C VAL A 16 -2.19 0.68 -29.37
N ASN A 17 -2.57 0.07 -30.50
CA ASN A 17 -3.30 0.76 -31.56
C ASN A 17 -4.81 0.84 -31.22
N ALA A 18 -5.60 1.40 -32.13
CA ALA A 18 -7.05 1.56 -31.97
C ALA A 18 -7.79 0.21 -31.79
N ASP A 19 -7.25 -0.88 -32.32
CA ASP A 19 -7.81 -2.23 -32.23
C ASP A 19 -7.36 -2.97 -30.96
N GLY A 20 -6.61 -2.31 -30.06
CA GLY A 20 -6.09 -2.89 -28.82
C GLY A 20 -4.83 -3.76 -29.00
N LYS A 21 -4.29 -3.86 -30.24
CA LYS A 21 -3.07 -4.63 -30.49
C LYS A 21 -1.84 -3.89 -30.00
N THR A 22 -0.96 -4.60 -29.28
CA THR A 22 0.32 -4.05 -28.79
C THR A 22 1.23 -3.71 -29.96
N VAL A 23 1.59 -2.43 -30.05
CA VAL A 23 2.54 -1.89 -31.03
C VAL A 23 3.96 -1.89 -30.48
N LYS A 24 4.08 -1.58 -29.18
CA LYS A 24 5.38 -1.56 -28.48
C LYS A 24 5.19 -1.98 -27.03
N GLN A 25 6.04 -2.85 -26.55
CA GLN A 25 6.16 -3.27 -25.15
C GLN A 25 7.41 -2.65 -24.53
N TYR A 26 7.29 -2.25 -23.26
CA TYR A 26 8.42 -1.78 -22.45
C TYR A 26 8.67 -2.80 -21.35
N ASP A 27 9.83 -3.43 -21.38
CA ASP A 27 10.19 -4.43 -20.38
C ASP A 27 10.52 -3.78 -19.04
N SER A 28 10.19 -4.48 -17.95
CA SER A 28 10.63 -4.11 -16.61
C SER A 28 12.06 -4.59 -16.41
N LYS A 29 12.94 -3.69 -15.98
CA LYS A 29 14.29 -4.04 -15.55
C LYS A 29 14.32 -4.06 -14.03
N SER A 30 15.11 -4.94 -13.48
CA SER A 30 15.31 -5.04 -12.03
C SER A 30 16.73 -5.46 -11.72
N THR A 31 17.21 -5.00 -10.57
CA THR A 31 18.48 -5.42 -9.97
C THR A 31 18.17 -6.32 -8.78
N ASP A 32 18.83 -7.46 -8.68
CA ASP A 32 18.75 -8.31 -7.50
C ASP A 32 19.51 -7.66 -6.35
N ILE A 33 18.82 -7.40 -5.27
CA ILE A 33 19.37 -6.80 -4.04
C ILE A 33 19.28 -7.77 -2.84
N SER A 34 18.90 -9.02 -3.06
CA SER A 34 18.74 -10.01 -1.99
C SER A 34 20.04 -10.25 -1.20
N GLY A 35 21.18 -10.15 -1.87
CA GLY A 35 22.49 -10.28 -1.26
C GLY A 35 23.03 -9.05 -0.54
N THR A 36 22.29 -7.92 -0.49
CA THR A 36 22.74 -6.68 0.17
C THR A 36 22.66 -6.73 1.69
N LEU A 37 21.82 -7.60 2.22
CA LEU A 37 21.61 -7.82 3.64
C LEU A 37 21.75 -9.32 3.96
N THR A 38 22.06 -9.63 5.21
CA THR A 38 22.00 -11.00 5.69
C THR A 38 20.55 -11.48 5.81
N GLN A 39 20.32 -12.79 5.82
CA GLN A 39 18.99 -13.35 6.00
C GLN A 39 18.31 -12.84 7.27
N SER A 40 19.03 -12.78 8.39
CA SER A 40 18.48 -12.29 9.65
C SER A 40 18.07 -10.81 9.60
N GLN A 41 18.74 -9.99 8.79
CA GLN A 41 18.35 -8.60 8.57
C GLN A 41 17.08 -8.50 7.72
N TRP A 42 16.97 -9.31 6.66
CA TRP A 42 15.74 -9.41 5.87
C TRP A 42 14.56 -9.88 6.73
N ASP A 43 14.76 -10.92 7.54
CA ASP A 43 13.72 -11.45 8.45
C ASP A 43 13.25 -10.39 9.44
N ALA A 44 14.17 -9.61 10.00
CA ALA A 44 13.82 -8.51 10.91
C ALA A 44 13.00 -7.42 10.22
N ILE A 45 13.32 -7.06 8.97
CA ILE A 45 12.53 -6.10 8.19
C ILE A 45 11.13 -6.66 7.92
N HIS A 46 11.02 -7.91 7.47
CA HIS A 46 9.73 -8.54 7.20
C HIS A 46 8.87 -8.64 8.46
N GLN A 47 9.47 -9.04 9.58
CA GLN A 47 8.79 -9.09 10.86
C GLN A 47 8.33 -7.70 11.31
N GLY A 48 9.18 -6.68 11.21
CA GLY A 48 8.80 -5.31 11.54
C GLY A 48 7.64 -4.79 10.69
N MET A 49 7.62 -5.09 9.39
CA MET A 49 6.51 -4.72 8.51
C MET A 49 5.22 -5.50 8.84
N ARG A 50 5.33 -6.73 9.31
CA ARG A 50 4.17 -7.51 9.78
C ARG A 50 3.60 -6.91 11.07
N MET A 51 4.46 -6.59 12.02
CA MET A 51 4.07 -5.98 13.30
C MET A 51 3.33 -4.64 13.10
N VAL A 52 3.76 -3.81 12.14
CA VAL A 52 3.05 -2.55 11.83
C VAL A 52 1.58 -2.82 11.46
N VAL A 53 1.31 -3.85 10.66
CA VAL A 53 -0.07 -4.19 10.26
C VAL A 53 -0.85 -4.79 11.42
N GLU A 54 -0.19 -5.57 12.28
CA GLU A 54 -0.80 -6.12 13.49
C GLU A 54 -1.20 -5.02 14.48
N ASP A 55 -0.40 -3.96 14.61
CA ASP A 55 -0.69 -2.82 15.49
C ASP A 55 -1.81 -1.91 14.95
N LEU A 56 -2.12 -1.97 13.65
CA LEU A 56 -3.22 -1.21 13.03
C LEU A 56 -4.58 -1.88 13.28
N HIS A 57 -4.95 -2.05 14.53
CA HIS A 57 -6.18 -2.76 14.93
C HIS A 57 -7.46 -2.14 14.41
N ASP A 58 -7.50 -0.82 14.25
CA ASP A 58 -8.64 -0.07 13.69
C ASP A 58 -8.84 -0.30 12.19
N VAL A 59 -7.76 -0.66 11.48
CA VAL A 59 -7.79 -0.92 10.04
C VAL A 59 -7.83 -2.42 9.73
N PHE A 60 -6.93 -3.19 10.32
CA PHE A 60 -6.74 -4.61 10.04
C PHE A 60 -7.29 -5.53 11.13
N GLY A 61 -7.84 -4.99 12.22
CA GLY A 61 -8.50 -5.78 13.25
C GLY A 61 -9.66 -6.59 12.68
N GLY A 62 -9.58 -7.91 12.79
CA GLY A 62 -10.56 -8.81 12.18
C GLY A 62 -10.39 -9.06 10.68
N PHE A 63 -9.39 -8.47 10.02
CA PHE A 63 -9.07 -8.80 8.65
C PHE A 63 -8.45 -10.20 8.56
N THR A 64 -9.12 -11.08 7.84
CA THR A 64 -8.76 -12.51 7.72
C THR A 64 -8.67 -12.91 6.24
N GLY A 65 -8.09 -14.08 5.99
CA GLY A 65 -7.99 -14.65 4.65
C GLY A 65 -6.62 -14.46 4.00
N VAL A 66 -5.93 -13.36 4.29
CA VAL A 66 -4.55 -13.14 3.84
C VAL A 66 -3.78 -12.29 4.85
N GLU A 67 -2.54 -12.66 5.11
CA GLU A 67 -1.65 -11.86 5.95
C GLU A 67 -0.99 -10.76 5.14
N VAL A 68 -1.00 -9.54 5.69
CA VAL A 68 -0.42 -8.35 5.05
C VAL A 68 0.79 -7.88 5.85
N SER A 69 1.84 -7.48 5.18
CA SER A 69 2.97 -6.75 5.73
C SER A 69 3.02 -5.36 5.12
N GLY A 70 3.33 -4.34 5.91
CA GLY A 70 3.33 -2.98 5.40
C GLY A 70 4.03 -1.97 6.29
N LYS A 71 4.05 -0.73 5.81
CA LYS A 71 4.56 0.43 6.54
C LYS A 71 3.69 1.64 6.25
N THR A 72 3.24 2.28 7.29
CA THR A 72 2.56 3.57 7.24
C THR A 72 3.54 4.71 7.07
N GLY A 73 3.06 5.81 6.56
CA GLY A 73 3.84 7.05 6.47
C GLY A 73 2.94 8.26 6.45
N THR A 74 3.37 9.32 7.13
CA THR A 74 2.72 10.62 7.12
C THR A 74 3.74 11.63 6.64
N ALA A 75 3.45 12.32 5.54
CA ALA A 75 4.38 13.26 4.93
C ALA A 75 3.80 14.67 4.91
N GLN A 76 4.45 15.57 5.64
CA GLN A 76 4.16 17.00 5.62
C GLN A 76 4.82 17.63 4.40
N GLN A 77 4.03 18.25 3.54
CA GLN A 77 4.53 19.01 2.39
C GLN A 77 4.64 20.52 2.71
N VAL A 78 3.62 21.06 3.35
CA VAL A 78 3.56 22.45 3.79
C VAL A 78 2.82 22.54 5.13
N GLU A 79 3.19 23.52 5.96
CA GLU A 79 2.63 23.65 7.31
C GLU A 79 1.15 24.00 7.35
N THR A 80 0.65 24.64 6.29
CA THR A 80 -0.74 25.14 6.21
C THR A 80 -1.73 24.12 5.63
N ARG A 81 -1.28 22.92 5.26
CA ARG A 81 -2.13 21.87 4.68
C ARG A 81 -2.00 20.59 5.48
N PRO A 82 -3.06 19.75 5.48
CA PRO A 82 -2.98 18.42 6.08
C PRO A 82 -1.87 17.58 5.45
N ASN A 83 -1.32 16.69 6.24
CA ASN A 83 -0.31 15.75 5.80
C ASN A 83 -0.83 14.81 4.71
N HIS A 84 0.07 14.31 3.87
CA HIS A 84 -0.24 13.21 2.97
C HIS A 84 -0.25 11.89 3.73
N ALA A 85 -1.30 11.10 3.52
CA ALA A 85 -1.37 9.75 4.04
C ALA A 85 -0.68 8.78 3.08
N LEU A 86 0.17 7.92 3.62
CA LEU A 86 0.95 6.96 2.86
C LEU A 86 0.85 5.56 3.48
N PHE A 87 0.78 4.56 2.63
CA PHE A 87 0.96 3.17 3.01
C PHE A 87 1.66 2.42 1.88
N VAL A 88 2.62 1.60 2.22
CA VAL A 88 3.23 0.62 1.31
C VAL A 88 3.14 -0.75 1.94
N GLY A 89 2.83 -1.76 1.14
CA GLY A 89 2.69 -3.10 1.69
C GLY A 89 2.73 -4.18 0.62
N TYR A 90 2.64 -5.41 1.07
CA TYR A 90 2.56 -6.60 0.22
C TYR A 90 1.76 -7.70 0.90
N ALA A 91 1.23 -8.59 0.10
CA ALA A 91 0.47 -9.76 0.53
C ALA A 91 0.68 -10.95 -0.42
N PRO A 92 0.62 -12.20 0.05
CA PRO A 92 0.73 -12.59 1.46
C PRO A 92 2.09 -12.23 2.09
N SER A 93 2.14 -12.08 3.41
CA SER A 93 3.39 -11.76 4.12
C SER A 93 4.51 -12.77 3.89
N SER A 94 4.17 -14.05 3.85
CA SER A 94 5.15 -15.16 3.73
C SER A 94 5.59 -15.42 2.29
N ASN A 95 4.74 -15.17 1.31
CA ASN A 95 5.01 -15.38 -0.11
C ASN A 95 4.34 -14.29 -0.95
N PRO A 96 4.94 -13.11 -1.07
CA PRO A 96 4.32 -11.95 -1.70
C PRO A 96 3.92 -12.18 -3.15
N GLU A 97 2.64 -11.98 -3.47
CA GLU A 97 2.07 -12.05 -4.81
C GLU A 97 1.75 -10.67 -5.36
N ILE A 98 1.31 -9.75 -4.47
CA ILE A 98 1.06 -8.37 -4.84
C ILE A 98 1.81 -7.40 -3.94
N THR A 99 2.13 -6.25 -4.48
CA THR A 99 2.61 -5.09 -3.72
C THR A 99 1.67 -3.91 -3.96
N ILE A 100 1.51 -3.09 -2.94
CA ILE A 100 0.66 -1.91 -3.00
C ILE A 100 1.41 -0.69 -2.48
N ALA A 101 1.20 0.45 -3.11
CA ALA A 101 1.67 1.74 -2.64
C ALA A 101 0.53 2.75 -2.80
N THR A 102 0.02 3.23 -1.68
CA THR A 102 -1.10 4.17 -1.64
C THR A 102 -0.63 5.52 -1.11
N ARG A 103 -0.98 6.59 -1.82
CA ARG A 103 -0.78 7.96 -1.39
C ARG A 103 -2.09 8.73 -1.54
N ILE A 104 -2.57 9.29 -0.44
CA ILE A 104 -3.73 10.19 -0.44
C ILE A 104 -3.22 11.59 -0.13
N SER A 105 -3.36 12.49 -1.11
CA SER A 105 -2.96 13.90 -0.94
C SER A 105 -3.85 14.56 0.09
N SER A 106 -3.24 15.23 1.08
CA SER A 106 -3.95 15.84 2.21
C SER A 106 -4.87 14.83 2.93
N GLY A 107 -4.41 13.60 3.05
CA GLY A 107 -5.18 12.48 3.59
C GLY A 107 -5.23 12.41 5.12
N TYR A 108 -4.69 13.40 5.82
CA TYR A 108 -4.61 13.55 7.28
C TYR A 108 -3.77 12.47 7.96
N SER A 109 -4.29 11.28 8.11
CA SER A 109 -3.65 10.15 8.80
C SER A 109 -3.27 9.04 7.82
N SER A 110 -2.14 8.41 8.08
CA SER A 110 -1.68 7.22 7.36
C SER A 110 -2.66 6.05 7.42
N HIS A 111 -3.53 6.00 8.46
CA HIS A 111 -4.60 5.02 8.60
C HIS A 111 -5.56 5.04 7.40
N ASN A 112 -5.85 6.22 6.84
CA ASN A 112 -6.70 6.34 5.66
C ASN A 112 -6.07 5.65 4.42
N ALA A 113 -4.76 5.77 4.24
CA ALA A 113 -4.06 5.07 3.17
C ALA A 113 -3.98 3.56 3.43
N ALA A 114 -3.80 3.15 4.68
CA ALA A 114 -3.82 1.75 5.08
C ALA A 114 -5.21 1.13 4.85
N ALA A 115 -6.29 1.82 5.21
CA ALA A 115 -7.67 1.36 5.01
C ALA A 115 -7.99 1.19 3.51
N ALA A 116 -7.63 2.17 2.68
CA ALA A 116 -7.80 2.05 1.23
C ALA A 116 -7.01 0.86 0.67
N SER A 117 -5.78 0.65 1.15
CA SER A 117 -4.94 -0.49 0.75
C SER A 117 -5.53 -1.82 1.18
N ARG A 118 -6.06 -1.91 2.42
CA ARG A 118 -6.77 -3.10 2.92
C ARG A 118 -7.94 -3.46 2.01
N ASN A 119 -8.75 -2.49 1.62
CA ASN A 119 -9.90 -2.72 0.76
C ASN A 119 -9.49 -3.21 -0.64
N ILE A 120 -8.42 -2.67 -1.21
CA ILE A 120 -7.89 -3.13 -2.50
C ILE A 120 -7.37 -4.57 -2.39
N ILE A 121 -6.65 -4.89 -1.31
CA ILE A 121 -6.16 -6.26 -1.05
C ILE A 121 -7.35 -7.21 -0.86
N SER A 122 -8.38 -6.82 -0.10
CA SER A 122 -9.60 -7.60 0.10
C SER A 122 -10.28 -7.93 -1.23
N TYR A 123 -10.43 -6.93 -2.09
CA TYR A 123 -10.99 -7.11 -3.43
C TYR A 123 -10.14 -8.06 -4.29
N TYR A 124 -8.82 -7.87 -4.29
CA TYR A 124 -7.90 -8.69 -5.10
C TYR A 124 -7.97 -10.18 -4.75
N TYR A 125 -8.11 -10.50 -3.46
CA TYR A 125 -8.23 -11.87 -2.97
C TYR A 125 -9.68 -12.38 -2.90
N ASN A 126 -10.66 -11.59 -3.38
CA ASN A 126 -12.09 -11.92 -3.32
C ASN A 126 -12.58 -12.22 -1.90
N LEU A 127 -12.07 -11.51 -0.90
CA LEU A 127 -12.47 -11.66 0.51
C LEU A 127 -13.76 -10.89 0.81
N GLU A 128 -13.99 -9.80 0.12
CA GLU A 128 -15.19 -8.94 0.22
C GLU A 128 -15.64 -8.56 -1.20
N SER A 129 -16.95 -8.41 -1.40
CA SER A 129 -17.47 -7.97 -2.68
C SER A 129 -17.19 -6.48 -2.93
N LEU A 130 -17.16 -6.07 -4.19
CA LEU A 130 -16.98 -4.65 -4.53
C LEU A 130 -18.11 -3.79 -3.94
N ASP A 131 -19.33 -4.31 -3.94
CA ASP A 131 -20.51 -3.60 -3.40
C ASP A 131 -20.37 -3.38 -1.89
N ASP A 132 -19.90 -4.38 -1.14
CA ASP A 132 -19.63 -4.24 0.29
C ASP A 132 -18.53 -3.22 0.56
N LEU A 133 -17.44 -3.28 -0.19
CA LEU A 133 -16.31 -2.34 -0.05
C LEU A 133 -16.69 -0.89 -0.38
N LEU A 134 -17.60 -0.69 -1.35
CA LEU A 134 -18.09 0.64 -1.74
C LEU A 134 -19.27 1.12 -0.88
N ALA A 135 -19.98 0.21 -0.20
CA ALA A 135 -21.08 0.55 0.70
C ALA A 135 -20.61 1.18 2.01
N VAL A 136 -19.33 1.10 2.33
CA VAL A 136 -18.73 1.80 3.49
C VAL A 136 -18.91 3.30 3.26
N LYS A 137 -19.94 3.87 3.89
CA LYS A 137 -20.15 5.32 3.91
C LYS A 137 -18.90 5.92 4.55
N ALA A 138 -18.24 6.82 3.84
CA ALA A 138 -17.27 7.70 4.46
C ALA A 138 -18.02 8.47 5.56
N GLU A 139 -17.89 8.05 6.80
CA GLU A 139 -18.27 8.90 7.92
C GLU A 139 -17.32 10.09 7.83
N GLY A 140 -17.85 11.19 7.33
CA GLY A 140 -17.11 12.42 7.22
C GLY A 140 -16.80 12.90 8.62
N VAL A 141 -15.63 12.57 9.11
CA VAL A 141 -15.04 13.26 10.25
C VAL A 141 -14.63 14.65 9.75
N TYR A 142 -15.61 15.46 9.43
CA TYR A 142 -15.44 16.89 9.36
C TYR A 142 -15.49 17.44 10.78
N SER A 143 -14.47 17.21 11.56
CA SER A 143 -14.21 18.12 12.67
C SER A 143 -13.75 19.42 12.05
N SER A 144 -14.63 20.42 12.12
CA SER A 144 -14.28 21.79 11.82
C SER A 144 -12.93 22.12 12.43
N ALA A 145 -11.94 22.44 11.57
CA ALA A 145 -10.78 23.24 11.89
C ALA A 145 -10.02 22.92 13.18
N SER A 146 -9.93 21.70 13.57
CA SER A 146 -8.79 21.29 14.36
C SER A 146 -7.67 21.02 13.36
N SER A 147 -6.61 21.79 13.47
CA SER A 147 -5.32 21.58 12.86
C SER A 147 -4.66 20.31 13.42
N ALA A 148 -5.40 19.26 13.62
CA ALA A 148 -4.92 18.00 14.10
C ALA A 148 -4.05 17.34 13.04
N ARG A 149 -2.82 17.75 13.04
CA ARG A 149 -1.67 17.04 12.53
C ARG A 149 -1.39 15.93 13.52
N THR A 150 -2.09 14.84 13.43
CA THR A 150 -1.86 13.73 14.34
C THR A 150 -1.81 12.44 13.56
N ASP A 151 -0.67 11.86 13.56
CA ASP A 151 -0.50 10.46 13.84
C ASP A 151 -0.07 10.32 15.28
#